data_b34969f0d573c0f4b3fd0558bf6f415f
#
_entry.id   b34969f0d573c0f4b3fd0558bf6f415f
#
_cell.length_a   1.000
_cell.length_b   1.000
_cell.length_c   1.000
_cell.angle_alpha   90.00
_cell.angle_beta   90.00
_cell.angle_gamma   90.00
#
_symmetry.space_group_name_H-M   'P 1'
#
loop_
_entity.id
_entity.type
_entity.pdbx_description
1 polymer ?
#
loop_
_entity_poly.entity_id
_entity_poly.type
_entity_poly.pdbx_seq_one_letter_code
_entity_poly.pdbx_strand_id
1 'polypeptide(L)'
;RNIVTKDFTWTSNLTFTCNKEKITRLATPDAEYVTNGDNGLVLMKGEAVNSWYHYKLNGVWKTSEAADAAVFGAKPGDLKIDVPGMIHNGEGSYSKWVERENSETGEIERVLETYTAENPYVISSNDYQVLGHKNPDWTMGFKNTFTYKNFDLSIYLYWRWGQTIKYDMLGNYDPTGAKNFPTYFDYWTQETGDQDHYFPALNSSRDITTYTGYYALSYVDGSFFKIKNITLGYTLPQKWAKSVGIENFRVYATITNPLVIQKSDLLKNYDPEMDGGIDYPLTKQFVFGVNLTF
;
A
#
# COMPACT_ATOMS: atom_id res chain seq x y z
N ARG A 1 -19.75 27.14 -10.86
CA ARG A 1 -21.08 26.66 -11.32
C ARG A 1 -20.95 26.25 -12.78
N ASN A 2 -21.40 25.02 -13.09
CA ASN A 2 -21.27 24.46 -14.43
C ASN A 2 -22.51 24.72 -15.28
N ILE A 3 -23.68 24.52 -14.67
CA ILE A 3 -24.99 24.74 -15.29
C ILE A 3 -25.91 25.45 -14.28
N VAL A 4 -26.63 26.47 -14.75
CA VAL A 4 -27.65 27.17 -13.96
C VAL A 4 -28.83 27.43 -14.89
N THR A 5 -29.96 26.82 -14.57
CA THR A 5 -31.26 27.07 -15.21
C THR A 5 -32.29 27.48 -14.15
N LYS A 6 -33.51 27.71 -14.53
CA LYS A 6 -34.60 28.05 -13.61
C LYS A 6 -34.83 26.99 -12.53
N ASP A 7 -34.78 25.73 -12.91
CA ASP A 7 -35.14 24.60 -12.03
C ASP A 7 -33.95 23.70 -11.68
N PHE A 8 -32.79 23.83 -12.36
CA PHE A 8 -31.63 22.97 -12.20
C PHE A 8 -30.34 23.76 -12.05
N THR A 9 -29.54 23.36 -11.05
CA THR A 9 -28.19 23.88 -10.88
C THR A 9 -27.19 22.72 -10.68
N TRP A 10 -26.06 22.79 -11.38
CA TRP A 10 -24.91 21.90 -11.14
C TRP A 10 -23.69 22.72 -10.79
N THR A 11 -23.10 22.39 -9.66
CA THR A 11 -21.88 23.01 -9.18
C THR A 11 -20.83 21.93 -8.90
N SER A 12 -19.60 22.15 -9.35
CA SER A 12 -18.47 21.29 -9.02
C SER A 12 -17.42 22.08 -8.25
N ASN A 13 -16.76 21.38 -7.33
CA ASN A 13 -15.58 21.85 -6.63
C ASN A 13 -14.49 20.78 -6.75
N LEU A 14 -13.34 21.15 -7.31
CA LEU A 14 -12.17 20.29 -7.46
C LEU A 14 -11.04 20.84 -6.60
N THR A 15 -10.48 19.97 -5.77
CA THR A 15 -9.25 20.24 -5.02
C THR A 15 -8.22 19.21 -5.46
N PHE A 16 -7.04 19.66 -5.85
CA PHE A 16 -5.92 18.79 -6.20
C PHE A 16 -4.68 19.25 -5.44
N THR A 17 -3.98 18.27 -4.83
CA THR A 17 -2.75 18.52 -4.09
C THR A 17 -1.70 17.53 -4.57
N CYS A 18 -0.53 18.03 -4.93
CA CYS A 18 0.63 17.25 -5.31
C CYS A 18 1.83 17.79 -4.53
N ASN A 19 2.48 16.91 -3.78
CA ASN A 19 3.70 17.24 -3.06
C ASN A 19 4.83 16.33 -3.58
N LYS A 20 6.00 16.93 -3.82
CA LYS A 20 7.22 16.20 -4.11
C LYS A 20 8.30 16.69 -3.17
N GLU A 21 8.80 15.78 -2.37
CA GLU A 21 9.79 16.08 -1.35
C GLU A 21 11.05 15.24 -1.53
N LYS A 22 12.16 15.77 -1.05
CA LYS A 22 13.45 15.08 -1.10
C LYS A 22 14.32 15.55 0.06
N ILE A 23 14.86 14.61 0.82
CA ILE A 23 15.82 14.90 1.88
C ILE A 23 17.16 15.28 1.24
N THR A 24 17.63 16.48 1.50
CA THR A 24 18.92 16.98 0.96
C THR A 24 20.07 16.75 1.91
N ARG A 25 19.82 16.73 3.23
CA ARG A 25 20.83 16.53 4.27
C ARG A 25 20.22 15.91 5.52
N LEU A 26 20.96 15.02 6.15
CA LEU A 26 20.66 14.47 7.47
C LEU A 26 21.36 15.28 8.57
N ALA A 27 20.81 15.22 9.78
CA ALA A 27 21.43 15.85 10.96
C ALA A 27 22.77 15.18 11.32
N THR A 28 22.88 13.87 11.05
CA THR A 28 24.12 13.09 11.18
C THR A 28 24.79 13.02 9.80
N PRO A 29 25.88 13.78 9.54
CA PRO A 29 26.43 13.97 8.19
C PRO A 29 26.90 12.68 7.53
N ASP A 30 27.46 11.76 8.31
CA ASP A 30 28.08 10.51 7.82
C ASP A 30 27.11 9.32 7.81
N ALA A 31 25.87 9.52 8.26
CA ALA A 31 24.86 8.47 8.21
C ALA A 31 24.29 8.34 6.80
N GLU A 32 24.19 7.12 6.30
CA GLU A 32 23.50 6.82 5.05
C GLU A 32 22.00 7.07 5.21
N TYR A 33 21.44 6.65 6.34
CA TYR A 33 20.06 6.90 6.72
C TYR A 33 19.88 6.98 8.24
N VAL A 34 18.74 7.47 8.68
CA VAL A 34 18.30 7.49 10.08
C VAL A 34 16.92 6.84 10.15
N THR A 35 16.72 5.93 11.10
CA THR A 35 15.40 5.31 11.34
C THR A 35 14.41 6.36 11.86
N ASN A 36 13.17 6.31 11.40
CA ASN A 36 12.14 7.29 11.73
C ASN A 36 11.02 6.65 12.59
N GLY A 37 11.40 6.14 13.75
CA GLY A 37 10.49 5.67 14.79
C GLY A 37 9.70 4.39 14.50
N ASP A 38 9.14 4.24 13.32
CA ASP A 38 8.40 3.04 12.91
C ASP A 38 9.33 2.00 12.27
N ASN A 39 9.03 0.73 12.52
CA ASN A 39 9.75 -0.38 11.89
C ASN A 39 9.65 -0.30 10.36
N GLY A 40 10.76 0.00 9.71
CA GLY A 40 10.91 0.06 8.26
C GLY A 40 10.80 1.46 7.66
N LEU A 41 10.50 2.52 8.41
CA LEU A 41 10.59 3.91 7.94
C LEU A 41 11.98 4.47 8.17
N VAL A 42 12.49 5.18 7.14
CA VAL A 42 13.80 5.84 7.19
C VAL A 42 13.74 7.27 6.66
N LEU A 43 14.70 8.06 7.11
CA LEU A 43 15.11 9.32 6.51
C LEU A 43 16.44 9.07 5.78
N MET A 44 16.42 9.07 4.47
CA MET A 44 17.59 8.80 3.63
C MET A 44 17.83 9.98 2.69
N LYS A 45 19.10 10.39 2.54
CA LYS A 45 19.46 11.46 1.62
C LYS A 45 19.12 11.06 0.18
N GLY A 46 18.38 11.91 -0.50
CA GLY A 46 17.95 11.66 -1.87
C GLY A 46 16.54 11.10 -1.99
N GLU A 47 15.98 10.58 -0.90
CA GLU A 47 14.65 9.96 -0.85
C GLU A 47 13.61 10.91 -0.22
N ALA A 48 12.34 10.53 -0.36
CA ALA A 48 11.24 11.24 0.28
C ALA A 48 11.26 11.03 1.81
N VAL A 49 10.64 11.95 2.54
CA VAL A 49 10.40 11.76 3.98
C VAL A 49 9.44 10.58 4.18
N ASN A 50 9.68 9.77 5.21
CA ASN A 50 8.92 8.55 5.50
C ASN A 50 8.97 7.50 4.36
N SER A 51 10.17 7.29 3.80
CA SER A 51 10.42 6.19 2.88
C SER A 51 10.48 4.85 3.62
N TRP A 52 9.86 3.83 3.04
CA TRP A 52 9.98 2.46 3.51
C TRP A 52 11.31 1.86 3.05
N TYR A 53 12.02 1.20 3.94
CA TYR A 53 13.33 0.61 3.67
C TYR A 53 13.39 -0.81 4.22
N HIS A 54 13.33 -1.79 3.31
CA HIS A 54 13.26 -3.21 3.68
C HIS A 54 13.63 -4.09 2.48
N TYR A 55 13.53 -5.41 2.63
CA TYR A 55 13.64 -6.34 1.51
C TYR A 55 12.55 -6.07 0.47
N LYS A 56 12.96 -6.00 -0.79
CA LYS A 56 12.03 -5.88 -1.91
C LYS A 56 11.61 -7.27 -2.36
N LEU A 57 10.32 -7.53 -2.30
CA LEU A 57 9.74 -8.79 -2.76
C LEU A 57 9.75 -8.85 -4.30
N ASN A 58 10.20 -9.97 -4.84
CA ASN A 58 10.14 -10.30 -6.27
C ASN A 58 9.30 -11.58 -6.52
N GLY A 59 8.29 -11.81 -5.68
CA GLY A 59 7.40 -12.96 -5.77
C GLY A 59 7.87 -14.18 -4.96
N VAL A 60 7.58 -15.36 -5.49
CA VAL A 60 7.90 -16.65 -4.89
C VAL A 60 8.70 -17.48 -5.90
N TRP A 61 9.70 -18.21 -5.44
CA TRP A 61 10.50 -19.08 -6.31
C TRP A 61 9.62 -20.15 -6.94
N LYS A 62 9.64 -20.23 -8.28
CA LYS A 62 8.90 -21.21 -9.07
C LYS A 62 9.59 -22.58 -9.05
N THR A 63 8.85 -23.63 -9.40
CA THR A 63 9.41 -24.98 -9.56
C THR A 63 10.52 -25.01 -10.59
N SER A 64 10.34 -24.32 -11.72
CA SER A 64 11.34 -24.16 -12.78
C SER A 64 12.58 -23.36 -12.39
N GLU A 65 12.55 -22.60 -11.28
CA GLU A 65 13.64 -21.79 -10.77
C GLU A 65 14.41 -22.47 -9.61
N ALA A 66 14.29 -23.79 -9.45
CA ALA A 66 14.87 -24.52 -8.31
C ALA A 66 16.39 -24.34 -8.16
N ALA A 67 17.14 -24.36 -9.27
CA ALA A 67 18.58 -24.16 -9.26
C ALA A 67 18.97 -22.74 -8.83
N ASP A 68 18.22 -21.74 -9.29
CA ASP A 68 18.41 -20.34 -8.91
C ASP A 68 18.05 -20.09 -7.43
N ALA A 69 16.96 -20.68 -6.94
CA ALA A 69 16.58 -20.61 -5.54
C ALA A 69 17.67 -21.15 -4.61
N ALA A 70 18.32 -22.25 -4.99
CA ALA A 70 19.38 -22.88 -4.21
C ALA A 70 20.59 -21.95 -4.01
N VAL A 71 20.88 -21.04 -4.93
CA VAL A 71 21.95 -20.02 -4.80
C VAL A 71 21.70 -19.07 -3.60
N PHE A 72 20.44 -18.89 -3.22
CA PHE A 72 20.03 -18.06 -2.05
C PHE A 72 19.67 -18.91 -0.83
N GLY A 73 20.07 -20.21 -0.81
CA GLY A 73 19.70 -21.15 0.24
C GLY A 73 18.19 -21.36 0.36
N ALA A 74 17.46 -21.07 -0.70
CA ALA A 74 16.00 -21.19 -0.81
C ALA A 74 15.60 -22.38 -1.69
N LYS A 75 14.31 -22.65 -1.77
CA LYS A 75 13.70 -23.69 -2.62
C LYS A 75 12.42 -23.16 -3.26
N PRO A 76 11.88 -23.84 -4.29
CA PRO A 76 10.58 -23.52 -4.82
C PRO A 76 9.52 -23.41 -3.72
N GLY A 77 8.69 -22.35 -3.82
CA GLY A 77 7.70 -22.00 -2.80
C GLY A 77 8.21 -21.08 -1.68
N ASP A 78 9.50 -20.78 -1.63
CA ASP A 78 10.04 -19.77 -0.72
C ASP A 78 9.93 -18.36 -1.33
N LEU A 79 9.98 -17.30 -0.49
CA LEU A 79 9.99 -15.92 -0.95
C LEU A 79 11.24 -15.64 -1.77
N LYS A 80 11.03 -14.98 -2.91
CA LYS A 80 12.09 -14.49 -3.79
C LYS A 80 12.34 -13.01 -3.49
N ILE A 81 13.48 -12.71 -2.90
CA ILE A 81 13.87 -11.35 -2.56
C ILE A 81 14.75 -10.79 -3.69
N ASP A 82 14.45 -9.57 -4.11
CA ASP A 82 15.28 -8.82 -5.05
C ASP A 82 16.53 -8.30 -4.33
N VAL A 83 17.69 -8.80 -4.72
CA VAL A 83 18.99 -8.41 -4.13
C VAL A 83 19.66 -7.34 -5.00
N PRO A 84 19.90 -6.13 -4.47
CA PRO A 84 20.51 -5.05 -5.26
C PRO A 84 21.87 -5.42 -5.82
N GLY A 85 22.06 -5.15 -7.11
CA GLY A 85 23.34 -5.36 -7.78
C GLY A 85 23.70 -6.83 -8.06
N MET A 86 22.75 -7.76 -7.85
CA MET A 86 22.93 -9.17 -8.21
C MET A 86 22.84 -9.34 -9.73
N ILE A 87 23.78 -10.08 -10.30
CA ILE A 87 23.90 -10.37 -11.74
C ILE A 87 23.61 -11.85 -11.93
N HIS A 88 22.62 -12.19 -12.74
CA HIS A 88 22.31 -13.58 -13.12
C HIS A 88 23.23 -14.01 -14.27
N ASN A 89 24.06 -15.02 -14.05
CA ASN A 89 25.04 -15.50 -15.04
C ASN A 89 24.52 -16.68 -15.87
N GLY A 90 23.37 -17.21 -15.51
CA GLY A 90 22.74 -18.40 -16.04
C GLY A 90 22.18 -19.26 -14.90
N GLU A 91 21.45 -20.32 -15.23
CA GLU A 91 20.78 -21.19 -14.27
C GLU A 91 21.72 -21.63 -13.13
N GLY A 92 21.33 -21.34 -11.88
CA GLY A 92 22.06 -21.72 -10.68
C GLY A 92 23.36 -20.93 -10.45
N SER A 93 23.56 -19.79 -11.12
CA SER A 93 24.77 -18.98 -10.94
C SER A 93 24.49 -17.48 -10.93
N TYR A 94 24.98 -16.80 -9.91
CA TYR A 94 24.85 -15.36 -9.74
C TYR A 94 26.17 -14.74 -9.33
N SER A 95 26.37 -13.46 -9.63
CA SER A 95 27.54 -12.69 -9.19
C SER A 95 27.13 -11.34 -8.63
N LYS A 96 27.92 -10.84 -7.67
CA LYS A 96 27.73 -9.51 -7.08
C LYS A 96 29.09 -8.85 -6.84
N TRP A 97 29.17 -7.56 -7.13
CA TRP A 97 30.32 -6.77 -6.73
C TRP A 97 30.27 -6.50 -5.24
N VAL A 98 31.27 -6.95 -4.51
CA VAL A 98 31.44 -6.73 -3.07
C VAL A 98 32.70 -5.97 -2.79
N GLU A 99 32.68 -5.16 -1.73
CA GLU A 99 33.91 -4.51 -1.20
C GLU A 99 34.51 -5.44 -0.15
N ARG A 100 35.79 -5.73 -0.31
CA ARG A 100 36.58 -6.58 0.60
C ARG A 100 37.87 -5.90 0.94
N GLU A 101 38.24 -5.91 2.22
CA GLU A 101 39.54 -5.50 2.66
C GLU A 101 40.57 -6.54 2.23
N ASN A 102 41.59 -6.10 1.47
CA ASN A 102 42.72 -6.94 1.10
C ASN A 102 43.55 -7.19 2.36
N SER A 103 43.69 -8.45 2.76
CA SER A 103 44.37 -8.86 3.98
C SER A 103 45.88 -8.56 4.01
N GLU A 104 46.48 -8.31 2.85
CA GLU A 104 47.92 -8.00 2.74
C GLU A 104 48.19 -6.48 2.74
N THR A 105 47.31 -5.72 2.10
CA THR A 105 47.55 -4.27 1.93
C THR A 105 46.70 -3.40 2.85
N GLY A 106 45.59 -3.94 3.43
CA GLY A 106 44.58 -3.19 4.19
C GLY A 106 43.73 -2.26 3.33
N GLU A 107 43.85 -2.33 2.01
CA GLU A 107 43.04 -1.52 1.09
C GLU A 107 41.71 -2.20 0.79
N ILE A 108 40.67 -1.39 0.57
CA ILE A 108 39.37 -1.88 0.16
C ILE A 108 39.36 -2.08 -1.35
N GLU A 109 39.22 -3.32 -1.78
CA GLU A 109 39.12 -3.71 -3.18
C GLU A 109 37.68 -4.09 -3.53
N ARG A 110 37.26 -3.76 -4.76
CA ARG A 110 35.98 -4.19 -5.30
C ARG A 110 36.17 -5.48 -6.11
N VAL A 111 35.62 -6.57 -5.60
CA VAL A 111 35.77 -7.92 -6.17
C VAL A 111 34.41 -8.42 -6.68
N LEU A 112 34.41 -9.09 -7.83
CA LEU A 112 33.22 -9.78 -8.33
C LEU A 112 33.19 -11.20 -7.73
N GLU A 113 32.27 -11.42 -6.78
CA GLU A 113 32.08 -12.74 -6.19
C GLU A 113 30.97 -13.50 -6.93
N THR A 114 31.18 -14.80 -7.10
CA THR A 114 30.21 -15.72 -7.73
C THR A 114 29.60 -16.63 -6.69
N TYR A 115 28.29 -16.78 -6.74
CA TYR A 115 27.47 -17.58 -5.83
C TYR A 115 26.79 -18.70 -6.59
N THR A 116 26.79 -19.87 -5.98
CA THR A 116 26.15 -21.12 -6.49
C THR A 116 25.47 -21.83 -5.32
N ALA A 117 24.85 -22.98 -5.60
CA ALA A 117 24.25 -23.80 -4.55
C ALA A 117 25.27 -24.31 -3.51
N GLU A 118 26.53 -24.52 -3.91
CA GLU A 118 27.63 -24.94 -3.02
C GLU A 118 28.20 -23.77 -2.21
N ASN A 119 28.10 -22.55 -2.73
CA ASN A 119 28.51 -21.31 -2.06
C ASN A 119 27.36 -20.30 -2.13
N PRO A 120 26.30 -20.47 -1.32
CA PRO A 120 25.09 -19.67 -1.42
C PRO A 120 25.28 -18.25 -0.93
N TYR A 121 24.57 -17.30 -1.56
CA TYR A 121 24.45 -15.95 -1.09
C TYR A 121 23.56 -15.87 0.15
N VAL A 122 24.04 -15.19 1.19
CA VAL A 122 23.25 -14.97 2.42
C VAL A 122 22.61 -13.58 2.37
N ILE A 123 21.29 -13.56 2.21
CA ILE A 123 20.50 -12.32 2.25
C ILE A 123 20.59 -11.70 3.64
N SER A 124 20.90 -10.41 3.70
CA SER A 124 21.08 -9.65 4.95
C SER A 124 20.43 -8.28 4.87
N SER A 125 20.46 -7.52 5.97
CA SER A 125 19.96 -6.13 5.98
C SER A 125 20.68 -5.19 4.98
N ASN A 126 21.85 -5.57 4.49
CA ASN A 126 22.56 -4.82 3.43
C ASN A 126 21.82 -4.90 2.08
N ASP A 127 20.85 -5.80 1.94
CA ASP A 127 20.04 -5.96 0.74
C ASP A 127 18.70 -5.21 0.83
N TYR A 128 18.51 -4.39 1.86
CA TYR A 128 17.35 -3.52 1.95
C TYR A 128 17.36 -2.48 0.84
N GLN A 129 16.16 -2.14 0.38
CA GLN A 129 15.92 -1.14 -0.65
C GLN A 129 14.79 -0.20 -0.26
N VAL A 130 14.76 0.97 -0.86
CA VAL A 130 13.61 1.86 -0.75
C VAL A 130 12.43 1.27 -1.53
N LEU A 131 11.34 1.00 -0.83
CA LEU A 131 10.12 0.35 -1.37
C LEU A 131 9.02 1.34 -1.75
N GLY A 132 9.31 2.63 -1.68
CA GLY A 132 8.37 3.72 -1.84
C GLY A 132 8.23 4.52 -0.55
N HIS A 133 7.21 5.36 -0.47
CA HIS A 133 7.02 6.28 0.66
C HIS A 133 5.57 6.27 1.17
N LYS A 134 5.40 6.63 2.43
CA LYS A 134 4.10 6.64 3.11
C LYS A 134 3.20 7.78 2.62
N ASN A 135 3.80 8.92 2.24
CA ASN A 135 3.06 10.07 1.74
C ASN A 135 2.57 9.83 0.31
N PRO A 136 1.36 10.23 -0.07
CA PRO A 136 0.90 10.11 -1.45
C PRO A 136 1.62 11.10 -2.37
N ASP A 137 1.84 10.73 -3.63
CA ASP A 137 2.30 11.64 -4.67
C ASP A 137 1.31 12.76 -4.93
N TRP A 138 0.02 12.40 -4.91
CA TRP A 138 -1.06 13.36 -5.06
C TRP A 138 -2.36 12.88 -4.42
N THR A 139 -3.19 13.84 -4.06
CA THR A 139 -4.57 13.61 -3.62
C THR A 139 -5.51 14.50 -4.42
N MET A 140 -6.73 14.01 -4.65
CA MET A 140 -7.77 14.76 -5.33
C MET A 140 -9.11 14.59 -4.63
N GLY A 141 -9.79 15.72 -4.39
CA GLY A 141 -11.15 15.77 -3.91
C GLY A 141 -12.04 16.39 -4.99
N PHE A 142 -13.14 15.72 -5.34
CA PHE A 142 -14.08 16.23 -6.34
C PHE A 142 -15.51 16.14 -5.81
N LYS A 143 -16.06 17.29 -5.46
CA LYS A 143 -17.44 17.41 -4.98
C LYS A 143 -18.34 17.94 -6.09
N ASN A 144 -19.40 17.20 -6.40
CA ASN A 144 -20.48 17.64 -7.27
C ASN A 144 -21.75 17.86 -6.44
N THR A 145 -22.44 18.95 -6.71
CA THR A 145 -23.73 19.27 -6.13
C THR A 145 -24.72 19.59 -7.22
N PHE A 146 -25.83 18.89 -7.22
CA PHE A 146 -26.93 19.05 -8.15
C PHE A 146 -28.15 19.51 -7.35
N THR A 147 -28.83 20.53 -7.85
CA THR A 147 -30.14 20.90 -7.32
C THR A 147 -31.17 20.84 -8.45
N TYR A 148 -32.28 20.21 -8.20
CA TYR A 148 -33.41 20.18 -9.13
C TYR A 148 -34.70 20.46 -8.38
N LYS A 149 -35.28 21.64 -8.62
CA LYS A 149 -36.42 22.13 -7.84
C LYS A 149 -36.14 22.05 -6.33
N ASN A 150 -36.84 21.17 -5.63
CA ASN A 150 -36.73 20.98 -4.18
C ASN A 150 -35.75 19.89 -3.77
N PHE A 151 -35.15 19.16 -4.72
CA PHE A 151 -34.16 18.13 -4.46
C PHE A 151 -32.74 18.68 -4.54
N ASP A 152 -31.88 18.21 -3.66
CA ASP A 152 -30.43 18.41 -3.75
C ASP A 152 -29.71 17.07 -3.63
N LEU A 153 -28.69 16.87 -4.48
CA LEU A 153 -27.80 15.70 -4.46
C LEU A 153 -26.37 16.20 -4.39
N SER A 154 -25.63 15.71 -3.41
CA SER A 154 -24.18 15.98 -3.28
C SER A 154 -23.41 14.68 -3.30
N ILE A 155 -22.37 14.60 -4.12
CA ILE A 155 -21.46 13.45 -4.23
C ILE A 155 -20.03 13.95 -4.03
N TYR A 156 -19.31 13.35 -3.09
CA TYR A 156 -17.90 13.65 -2.84
C TYR A 156 -17.03 12.44 -3.17
N LEU A 157 -16.17 12.60 -4.18
CA LEU A 157 -15.22 11.65 -4.69
C LEU A 157 -13.82 12.02 -4.18
N TYR A 158 -13.02 11.01 -3.83
CA TYR A 158 -11.68 11.20 -3.30
C TYR A 158 -10.70 10.20 -3.89
N TRP A 159 -9.52 10.67 -4.26
CA TRP A 159 -8.38 9.87 -4.72
C TRP A 159 -7.18 10.15 -3.84
N ARG A 160 -6.45 9.11 -3.55
CA ARG A 160 -5.14 9.16 -2.91
C ARG A 160 -4.24 8.20 -3.66
N TRP A 161 -3.09 8.68 -4.16
CA TRP A 161 -2.32 7.94 -5.14
C TRP A 161 -0.83 8.05 -4.92
N GLY A 162 -0.09 6.92 -5.15
CA GLY A 162 1.36 6.86 -5.14
C GLY A 162 1.97 6.58 -3.77
N GLN A 163 1.16 6.37 -2.70
CA GLN A 163 1.70 5.94 -1.43
C GLN A 163 1.92 4.43 -1.38
N THR A 164 2.95 4.01 -0.67
CA THR A 164 3.15 2.63 -0.21
C THR A 164 2.68 2.53 1.23
N ILE A 165 1.87 1.54 1.55
CA ILE A 165 1.45 1.25 2.91
C ILE A 165 2.07 -0.05 3.39
N LYS A 166 2.35 -0.12 4.70
CA LYS A 166 2.71 -1.36 5.39
C LYS A 166 1.43 -1.96 5.95
N TYR A 167 0.88 -2.95 5.24
CA TYR A 167 -0.33 -3.64 5.66
C TYR A 167 0.04 -4.85 6.51
N ASP A 168 -0.07 -4.72 7.82
CA ASP A 168 0.44 -5.68 8.80
C ASP A 168 -0.19 -7.07 8.67
N MET A 169 -1.42 -7.17 8.15
CA MET A 169 -2.07 -8.47 7.95
C MET A 169 -1.28 -9.37 6.99
N LEU A 170 -0.68 -8.80 5.93
CA LEU A 170 0.12 -9.56 4.98
C LEU A 170 1.44 -10.03 5.61
N GLY A 171 2.10 -9.17 6.41
CA GLY A 171 3.33 -9.50 7.12
C GLY A 171 3.15 -10.51 8.26
N ASN A 172 1.92 -10.69 8.71
CA ASN A 172 1.56 -11.71 9.70
C ASN A 172 1.27 -13.09 9.07
N TYR A 173 1.57 -13.26 7.77
CA TYR A 173 1.44 -14.55 7.12
C TYR A 173 2.23 -15.61 7.88
N ASP A 174 1.56 -16.71 8.23
CA ASP A 174 2.13 -17.81 8.99
C ASP A 174 2.25 -19.05 8.08
N PRO A 175 3.46 -19.38 7.61
CA PRO A 175 3.66 -20.51 6.72
C PRO A 175 3.44 -21.88 7.39
N THR A 176 3.33 -21.94 8.73
CA THR A 176 3.00 -23.17 9.44
C THR A 176 1.53 -23.55 9.30
N GLY A 177 0.69 -22.62 8.83
CA GLY A 177 -0.76 -22.84 8.69
C GLY A 177 -1.52 -22.82 10.03
N ALA A 178 -0.89 -22.37 11.11
CA ALA A 178 -1.54 -22.30 12.43
C ALA A 178 -2.56 -21.16 12.56
N LYS A 179 -2.53 -20.20 11.62
CA LYS A 179 -3.45 -19.06 11.57
C LYS A 179 -4.41 -19.18 10.39
N ASN A 180 -5.62 -18.65 10.55
CA ASN A 180 -6.58 -18.51 9.45
C ASN A 180 -6.30 -17.24 8.65
N PHE A 181 -6.25 -17.38 7.33
CA PHE A 181 -6.08 -16.26 6.40
C PHE A 181 -7.32 -16.09 5.51
N PRO A 182 -7.51 -14.91 4.92
CA PRO A 182 -8.54 -14.71 3.92
C PRO A 182 -8.42 -15.70 2.76
N THR A 183 -9.56 -16.17 2.26
CA THR A 183 -9.62 -17.17 1.17
C THR A 183 -9.05 -16.70 -0.17
N TYR A 184 -8.81 -15.39 -0.32
CA TYR A 184 -8.20 -14.80 -1.50
C TYR A 184 -6.66 -14.79 -1.46
N PHE A 185 -6.04 -15.30 -0.37
CA PHE A 185 -4.59 -15.47 -0.33
C PHE A 185 -4.20 -16.65 -1.23
N ASP A 186 -3.52 -16.29 -2.31
CA ASP A 186 -3.01 -17.24 -3.30
C ASP A 186 -1.59 -17.67 -2.92
N TYR A 187 -1.48 -18.74 -2.13
CA TYR A 187 -0.19 -19.29 -1.72
C TYR A 187 0.30 -20.36 -2.71
N TRP A 188 1.61 -20.46 -2.82
CA TRP A 188 2.27 -21.42 -3.69
C TRP A 188 1.92 -22.86 -3.28
N THR A 189 1.63 -23.72 -4.28
CA THR A 189 1.49 -25.16 -4.13
C THR A 189 2.32 -25.89 -5.21
N GLN A 190 2.60 -27.17 -4.98
CA GLN A 190 3.35 -27.95 -5.97
C GLN A 190 2.61 -28.06 -7.32
N GLU A 191 1.28 -28.07 -7.30
CA GLU A 191 0.44 -28.17 -8.49
C GLU A 191 0.46 -26.88 -9.33
N THR A 192 0.60 -25.72 -8.68
CA THR A 192 0.62 -24.39 -9.30
C THR A 192 2.03 -23.77 -9.31
N GLY A 193 3.05 -24.57 -9.05
CA GLY A 193 4.41 -24.12 -8.72
C GLY A 193 5.13 -23.26 -9.76
N ASP A 194 4.69 -23.26 -11.03
CA ASP A 194 5.23 -22.39 -12.08
C ASP A 194 4.37 -21.18 -12.40
N GLN A 195 3.28 -20.96 -11.64
CA GLN A 195 2.48 -19.75 -11.71
C GLN A 195 3.08 -18.64 -10.83
N ASP A 196 2.63 -17.42 -11.04
CA ASP A 196 2.99 -16.30 -10.17
C ASP A 196 2.15 -16.34 -8.90
N HIS A 197 2.82 -16.38 -7.75
CA HIS A 197 2.21 -16.34 -6.44
C HIS A 197 2.77 -15.17 -5.62
N TYR A 198 1.92 -14.56 -4.80
CA TYR A 198 2.38 -13.55 -3.83
C TYR A 198 2.80 -14.19 -2.51
N PHE A 199 2.08 -15.21 -2.04
CA PHE A 199 2.35 -15.86 -0.77
C PHE A 199 3.18 -17.13 -0.95
N PRO A 200 4.15 -17.38 -0.08
CA PRO A 200 5.00 -18.56 -0.12
C PRO A 200 4.22 -19.83 0.22
N ALA A 201 4.84 -20.98 -0.01
CA ALA A 201 4.29 -22.28 0.34
C ALA A 201 4.00 -22.38 1.85
N LEU A 202 2.93 -23.09 2.19
CA LEU A 202 2.69 -23.52 3.57
C LEU A 202 3.74 -24.58 3.96
N ASN A 203 4.40 -24.37 5.09
CA ASN A 203 5.41 -25.28 5.60
C ASN A 203 5.36 -25.35 7.13
N SER A 204 4.79 -26.42 7.65
CA SER A 204 4.61 -26.63 9.09
C SER A 204 5.90 -26.79 9.89
N SER A 205 7.01 -27.10 9.21
CA SER A 205 8.31 -27.31 9.86
C SER A 205 9.22 -26.07 9.84
N ARG A 206 8.76 -24.95 9.23
CA ARG A 206 9.58 -23.76 9.08
C ARG A 206 9.54 -22.88 10.32
N ASP A 207 10.70 -22.54 10.83
CA ASP A 207 10.81 -21.54 11.88
C ASP A 207 10.64 -20.13 11.27
N ILE A 208 9.49 -19.51 11.55
CA ILE A 208 9.18 -18.15 11.07
C ILE A 208 9.98 -17.07 11.81
N THR A 209 10.53 -17.36 12.98
CA THR A 209 11.25 -16.36 13.78
C THR A 209 12.60 -15.98 13.16
N THR A 210 13.20 -16.90 12.40
CA THR A 210 14.47 -16.68 11.70
C THR A 210 14.32 -16.09 10.31
N TYR A 211 13.09 -16.10 9.74
CA TYR A 211 12.85 -15.66 8.38
C TYR A 211 12.24 -14.25 8.30
N THR A 212 13.10 -13.27 8.42
CA THR A 212 12.69 -11.84 8.36
C THR A 212 12.10 -11.40 7.02
N GLY A 213 12.28 -12.21 5.96
CA GLY A 213 11.73 -11.94 4.63
C GLY A 213 10.20 -11.84 4.58
N TYR A 214 9.47 -12.44 5.53
CA TYR A 214 8.00 -12.35 5.55
C TYR A 214 7.49 -10.94 5.75
N TYR A 215 8.24 -10.08 6.43
CA TYR A 215 7.88 -8.66 6.54
C TYR A 215 7.85 -7.96 5.18
N ALA A 216 8.57 -8.46 4.17
CA ALA A 216 8.52 -7.92 2.81
C ALA A 216 7.12 -8.03 2.18
N LEU A 217 6.30 -9.00 2.61
CA LEU A 217 4.90 -9.12 2.18
C LEU A 217 4.02 -7.95 2.57
N SER A 218 4.40 -7.19 3.61
CA SER A 218 3.57 -6.11 4.16
C SER A 218 3.49 -4.88 3.26
N TYR A 219 4.48 -4.65 2.40
CA TYR A 219 4.59 -3.41 1.64
C TYR A 219 3.84 -3.49 0.32
N VAL A 220 2.77 -2.71 0.20
CA VAL A 220 1.89 -2.74 -0.97
C VAL A 220 1.53 -1.33 -1.45
N ASP A 221 1.18 -1.22 -2.72
CA ASP A 221 0.63 0.02 -3.28
C ASP A 221 -0.72 0.34 -2.62
N GLY A 222 -0.74 1.41 -1.84
CA GLY A 222 -1.91 1.88 -1.11
C GLY A 222 -2.79 2.86 -1.89
N SER A 223 -2.60 2.99 -3.20
CA SER A 223 -3.40 3.90 -4.05
C SER A 223 -4.87 3.46 -4.11
N PHE A 224 -5.78 4.41 -4.03
CA PHE A 224 -7.21 4.12 -4.09
C PHE A 224 -8.06 5.28 -4.60
N PHE A 225 -9.26 4.93 -5.05
CA PHE A 225 -10.40 5.81 -5.29
C PHE A 225 -11.50 5.51 -4.28
N LYS A 226 -12.20 6.55 -3.83
CA LYS A 226 -13.27 6.40 -2.83
C LYS A 226 -14.43 7.35 -3.10
N ILE A 227 -15.64 6.85 -2.96
CA ILE A 227 -16.80 7.71 -2.75
C ILE A 227 -16.92 7.95 -1.25
N LYS A 228 -16.60 9.16 -0.80
CA LYS A 228 -16.61 9.51 0.63
C LYS A 228 -18.03 9.63 1.16
N ASN A 229 -18.88 10.35 0.43
CA ASN A 229 -20.29 10.46 0.80
C ASN A 229 -21.19 10.80 -0.39
N ILE A 230 -22.42 10.37 -0.27
CA ILE A 230 -23.54 10.75 -1.13
C ILE A 230 -24.64 11.24 -0.22
N THR A 231 -25.12 12.47 -0.43
CA THR A 231 -26.24 13.06 0.31
C THR A 231 -27.34 13.41 -0.65
N LEU A 232 -28.53 12.91 -0.40
CA LEU A 232 -29.77 13.29 -1.08
C LEU A 232 -30.66 14.04 -0.10
N GLY A 233 -31.04 15.25 -0.44
CA GLY A 233 -31.92 16.10 0.34
C GLY A 233 -33.20 16.46 -0.41
N TYR A 234 -34.25 16.71 0.34
CA TYR A 234 -35.52 17.28 -0.16
C TYR A 234 -35.98 18.39 0.78
N THR A 235 -36.15 19.57 0.22
CA THR A 235 -36.67 20.74 0.95
C THR A 235 -38.16 20.89 0.63
N LEU A 236 -39.01 20.90 1.66
CA LEU A 236 -40.43 21.09 1.46
C LEU A 236 -40.75 22.43 0.79
N PRO A 237 -41.75 22.50 -0.11
CA PRO A 237 -42.20 23.76 -0.64
C PRO A 237 -42.56 24.73 0.47
N GLN A 238 -42.06 25.96 0.39
CA GLN A 238 -42.21 26.97 1.42
C GLN A 238 -43.69 27.22 1.84
N LYS A 239 -44.61 27.06 0.88
CA LYS A 239 -46.06 27.18 1.14
C LYS A 239 -46.54 26.17 2.21
N TRP A 240 -46.01 24.96 2.18
CA TRP A 240 -46.36 23.89 3.15
C TRP A 240 -45.64 24.10 4.48
N ALA A 241 -44.39 24.44 4.45
CA ALA A 241 -43.61 24.70 5.68
C ALA A 241 -44.20 25.86 6.49
N LYS A 242 -44.55 26.97 5.86
CA LYS A 242 -45.14 28.15 6.51
C LYS A 242 -46.53 27.89 7.09
N SER A 243 -47.30 26.95 6.55
CA SER A 243 -48.63 26.64 7.10
C SER A 243 -48.59 26.02 8.52
N VAL A 244 -47.41 25.50 8.90
CA VAL A 244 -47.14 24.92 10.24
C VAL A 244 -46.14 25.76 11.05
N GLY A 245 -45.89 27.01 10.65
CA GLY A 245 -45.01 27.92 11.38
C GLY A 245 -43.51 27.67 11.20
N ILE A 246 -43.15 26.90 10.17
CA ILE A 246 -41.74 26.57 9.85
C ILE A 246 -41.31 27.38 8.64
N GLU A 247 -40.18 28.07 8.73
CA GLU A 247 -39.60 28.85 7.64
C GLU A 247 -38.98 27.96 6.57
N ASN A 248 -38.20 26.94 7.02
CA ASN A 248 -37.56 25.95 6.14
C ASN A 248 -37.62 24.55 6.77
N PHE A 249 -37.96 23.54 5.99
CA PHE A 249 -38.00 22.14 6.37
C PHE A 249 -37.29 21.30 5.32
N ARG A 250 -36.13 20.73 5.67
CA ARG A 250 -35.36 19.85 4.78
C ARG A 250 -35.14 18.51 5.45
N VAL A 251 -35.48 17.40 4.74
CA VAL A 251 -35.09 16.05 5.11
C VAL A 251 -33.93 15.61 4.22
N TYR A 252 -33.02 14.79 4.76
CA TYR A 252 -31.92 14.26 3.98
C TYR A 252 -31.51 12.87 4.42
N ALA A 253 -30.89 12.15 3.49
CA ALA A 253 -30.21 10.88 3.73
C ALA A 253 -28.77 10.99 3.23
N THR A 254 -27.83 10.52 4.03
CA THR A 254 -26.40 10.48 3.67
C THR A 254 -25.87 9.07 3.80
N ILE A 255 -25.13 8.61 2.79
CA ILE A 255 -24.35 7.37 2.83
C ILE A 255 -22.88 7.79 2.88
N THR A 256 -22.17 7.33 3.92
CA THR A 256 -20.73 7.55 4.07
C THR A 256 -19.97 6.28 3.73
N ASN A 257 -18.85 6.43 3.02
CA ASN A 257 -17.97 5.35 2.56
C ASN A 257 -18.67 4.22 1.77
N PRO A 258 -19.59 4.52 0.83
CA PRO A 258 -20.33 3.46 0.11
C PRO A 258 -19.42 2.60 -0.76
N LEU A 259 -18.32 3.17 -1.30
CA LEU A 259 -17.43 2.49 -2.24
C LEU A 259 -15.97 2.89 -2.02
N VAL A 260 -15.10 1.88 -1.98
CA VAL A 260 -13.64 2.01 -2.05
C VAL A 260 -13.15 1.07 -3.15
N ILE A 261 -12.29 1.56 -4.04
CA ILE A 261 -11.63 0.79 -5.09
C ILE A 261 -10.14 0.94 -4.87
N GLN A 262 -9.49 -0.14 -4.48
CA GLN A 262 -8.06 -0.23 -4.26
C GLN A 262 -7.35 -0.54 -5.58
N LYS A 263 -6.13 -0.04 -5.76
CA LYS A 263 -5.29 -0.39 -6.92
C LYS A 263 -4.70 -1.79 -6.77
N SER A 264 -4.32 -2.18 -5.56
CA SER A 264 -3.77 -3.50 -5.28
C SER A 264 -4.86 -4.48 -4.87
N ASP A 265 -4.92 -5.64 -5.53
CA ASP A 265 -5.82 -6.75 -5.19
C ASP A 265 -5.53 -7.35 -3.80
N LEU A 266 -4.31 -7.17 -3.29
CA LEU A 266 -3.92 -7.59 -1.94
C LEU A 266 -4.65 -6.83 -0.85
N LEU A 267 -5.22 -5.66 -1.17
CA LEU A 267 -6.02 -4.83 -0.26
C LEU A 267 -7.53 -5.07 -0.42
N LYS A 268 -7.94 -6.18 -1.04
CA LYS A 268 -9.35 -6.55 -1.18
C LYS A 268 -10.04 -6.58 0.19
N ASN A 269 -11.17 -5.87 0.30
CA ASN A 269 -11.93 -5.70 1.54
C ASN A 269 -11.23 -4.88 2.64
N TYR A 270 -10.12 -4.23 2.33
CA TYR A 270 -9.43 -3.30 3.22
C TYR A 270 -9.58 -1.87 2.70
N ASP A 271 -9.74 -0.90 3.59
CA ASP A 271 -9.77 0.52 3.23
C ASP A 271 -8.35 1.12 3.40
N PRO A 272 -7.63 1.42 2.30
CA PRO A 272 -6.25 1.91 2.38
C PRO A 272 -6.11 3.27 3.07
N GLU A 273 -7.21 3.97 3.32
CA GLU A 273 -7.21 5.20 4.12
C GLU A 273 -6.82 4.96 5.59
N MET A 274 -6.84 3.70 6.03
CA MET A 274 -6.36 3.28 7.36
C MET A 274 -4.83 3.13 7.45
N ASP A 275 -4.10 3.43 6.37
CA ASP A 275 -2.62 3.44 6.33
C ASP A 275 -1.93 2.12 6.80
N GLY A 276 -2.58 0.98 6.60
CA GLY A 276 -2.04 -0.34 6.95
C GLY A 276 -2.51 -0.91 8.30
N GLY A 277 -3.09 -0.07 9.17
CA GLY A 277 -3.61 -0.50 10.48
C GLY A 277 -4.82 -1.43 10.37
N ILE A 278 -4.99 -2.32 11.34
CA ILE A 278 -6.08 -3.32 11.37
C ILE A 278 -7.01 -3.19 12.60
N ASP A 279 -6.85 -2.14 13.41
CA ASP A 279 -7.55 -1.98 14.69
C ASP A 279 -9.07 -1.79 14.52
N TYR A 280 -9.47 -0.67 13.91
CA TYR A 280 -10.88 -0.33 13.70
C TYR A 280 -11.16 -0.03 12.23
N PRO A 281 -11.92 -0.90 11.52
CA PRO A 281 -12.25 -0.68 10.11
C PRO A 281 -13.14 0.55 9.94
N LEU A 282 -12.88 1.31 8.88
CA LEU A 282 -13.76 2.40 8.47
C LEU A 282 -15.12 1.82 8.03
N THR A 283 -16.18 2.28 8.69
CA THR A 283 -17.53 1.75 8.49
C THR A 283 -18.27 2.44 7.35
N LYS A 284 -19.18 1.71 6.71
CA LYS A 284 -20.25 2.29 5.89
C LYS A 284 -21.36 2.75 6.81
N GLN A 285 -21.82 3.99 6.65
CA GLN A 285 -22.86 4.56 7.51
C GLN A 285 -24.02 5.09 6.69
N PHE A 286 -25.21 4.92 7.22
CA PHE A 286 -26.45 5.52 6.71
C PHE A 286 -26.97 6.49 7.76
N VAL A 287 -27.13 7.74 7.39
CA VAL A 287 -27.61 8.79 8.27
C VAL A 287 -28.86 9.42 7.67
N PHE A 288 -29.92 9.52 8.45
CA PHE A 288 -31.12 10.28 8.12
C PHE A 288 -31.20 11.49 9.04
N GLY A 289 -31.54 12.63 8.48
CA GLY A 289 -31.60 13.84 9.25
C GLY A 289 -32.68 14.80 8.77
N VAL A 290 -33.01 15.74 9.65
CA VAL A 290 -33.99 16.81 9.42
C VAL A 290 -33.35 18.14 9.82
N ASN A 291 -33.48 19.15 8.97
CA ASN A 291 -33.11 20.53 9.27
C ASN A 291 -34.40 21.35 9.31
N LEU A 292 -34.60 22.06 10.42
CA LEU A 292 -35.75 22.94 10.66
C LEU A 292 -35.22 24.36 10.92
N THR A 293 -35.87 25.36 10.32
CA THR A 293 -35.73 26.76 10.63
C THR A 293 -37.10 27.33 10.93
N PHE A 294 -37.23 28.02 12.07
CA PHE A 294 -38.46 28.64 12.54
C PHE A 294 -38.45 30.16 12.36
#